data_d5c666034f04a5288e59157ee9d5a184
#
_entry.id   d5c666034f04a5288e59157ee9d5a184
#
_cell.length_a   1.000
_cell.length_b   1.000
_cell.length_c   1.000
_cell.angle_alpha   90.00
_cell.angle_beta   90.00
_cell.angle_gamma   90.00
#
_symmetry.space_group_name_H-M   'P 1'
#
loop_
_entity.id
_entity.type
_entity.pdbx_description
1 polymer ?
#
loop_
_entity_poly.entity_id
_entity_poly.type
_entity_poly.pdbx_seq_one_letter_code
_entity_poly.pdbx_strand_id
1 'polypeptide(L)'
;MHISENMTNGFGIAHGGISYSLADSTLAFAANSRGKKCVSIDTSITHLASVQSGDTLLTKSTEIHYGKQVAIYLVDVFNQNDKRIAHFKGTVKISENSW
;
A
#
# COMPACT_ATOMS: atom_id res chain seq x y z
N MET A 1 -1.29 0.31 11.01
CA MET A 1 -2.48 1.22 11.10
C MET A 1 -3.59 0.54 11.87
N HIS A 2 -4.10 1.20 12.88
CA HIS A 2 -5.24 0.69 13.65
C HIS A 2 -6.55 1.17 13.03
N ILE A 3 -7.50 0.27 12.87
CA ILE A 3 -8.80 0.58 12.25
C ILE A 3 -9.80 0.97 13.32
N SER A 4 -10.19 2.25 13.33
CA SER A 4 -11.24 2.77 14.22
C SER A 4 -12.62 2.59 13.59
N GLU A 5 -13.67 2.77 14.38
CA GLU A 5 -15.04 2.72 13.88
C GLU A 5 -15.31 3.74 12.78
N ASN A 6 -14.66 4.90 12.83
CA ASN A 6 -14.83 5.95 11.82
C ASN A 6 -14.32 5.53 10.44
N MET A 7 -13.49 4.49 10.37
CA MET A 7 -12.92 4.01 9.12
C MET A 7 -13.73 2.87 8.51
N THR A 8 -14.83 2.48 9.13
CA THR A 8 -15.64 1.35 8.66
C THR A 8 -16.96 1.85 8.06
N ASN A 9 -17.58 1.00 7.25
CA ASN A 9 -18.92 1.26 6.75
C ASN A 9 -19.97 0.90 7.83
N GLY A 10 -21.27 1.03 7.50
CA GLY A 10 -22.36 0.77 8.45
C GLY A 10 -22.45 -0.66 8.98
N PHE A 11 -21.65 -1.59 8.47
CA PHE A 11 -21.59 -2.98 8.92
C PHE A 11 -20.34 -3.28 9.74
N GLY A 12 -19.55 -2.26 10.09
CA GLY A 12 -18.32 -2.45 10.85
C GLY A 12 -17.14 -2.96 10.04
N ILE A 13 -17.22 -2.92 8.72
CA ILE A 13 -16.18 -3.37 7.81
C ILE A 13 -15.48 -2.14 7.22
N ALA A 14 -14.15 -2.10 7.28
CA ALA A 14 -13.37 -1.01 6.75
C ALA A 14 -13.57 -0.89 5.23
N HIS A 15 -13.72 0.34 4.76
CA HIS A 15 -13.84 0.60 3.34
C HIS A 15 -12.57 0.21 2.59
N GLY A 16 -12.73 -0.33 1.37
CA GLY A 16 -11.57 -0.76 0.56
C GLY A 16 -10.57 0.35 0.27
N GLY A 17 -11.02 1.61 0.25
CA GLY A 17 -10.13 2.75 0.08
C GLY A 17 -9.11 2.93 1.20
N ILE A 18 -9.40 2.44 2.41
CA ILE A 18 -8.44 2.51 3.52
C ILE A 18 -7.24 1.59 3.26
N SER A 19 -7.49 0.36 2.83
CA SER A 19 -6.43 -0.58 2.47
C SER A 19 -5.61 -0.05 1.29
N TYR A 20 -6.28 0.53 0.29
CA TYR A 20 -5.60 1.15 -0.84
C TYR A 20 -4.71 2.32 -0.40
N SER A 21 -5.23 3.22 0.43
CA SER A 21 -4.46 4.38 0.89
C SER A 21 -3.24 3.97 1.69
N LEU A 22 -3.36 2.95 2.55
CA LEU A 22 -2.24 2.45 3.33
C LEU A 22 -1.18 1.83 2.42
N ALA A 23 -1.60 1.02 1.45
CA ALA A 23 -0.69 0.40 0.49
C ALA A 23 0.00 1.45 -0.39
N ASP A 24 -0.74 2.45 -0.85
CA ASP A 24 -0.20 3.54 -1.67
C ASP A 24 0.82 4.38 -0.91
N SER A 25 0.56 4.66 0.37
CA SER A 25 1.51 5.37 1.23
C SER A 25 2.78 4.57 1.45
N THR A 26 2.66 3.26 1.63
CA THR A 26 3.80 2.36 1.76
C THR A 26 4.61 2.33 0.46
N LEU A 27 3.94 2.28 -0.69
CA LEU A 27 4.59 2.36 -1.99
C LEU A 27 5.39 3.63 -2.13
N ALA A 28 4.80 4.78 -1.81
CA ALA A 28 5.46 6.08 -1.91
C ALA A 28 6.71 6.13 -1.02
N PHE A 29 6.59 5.65 0.21
CA PHE A 29 7.72 5.61 1.13
C PHE A 29 8.85 4.72 0.60
N ALA A 30 8.53 3.51 0.15
CA ALA A 30 9.52 2.58 -0.37
C ALA A 30 10.20 3.12 -1.63
N ALA A 31 9.41 3.65 -2.56
CA ALA A 31 9.93 4.16 -3.82
C ALA A 31 10.86 5.37 -3.63
N ASN A 32 10.50 6.27 -2.70
CA ASN A 32 11.28 7.49 -2.46
C ASN A 32 12.46 7.26 -1.52
N SER A 33 12.58 6.07 -0.92
CA SER A 33 13.67 5.78 0.04
C SER A 33 15.05 5.79 -0.59
N ARG A 34 15.15 5.69 -1.92
CA ARG A 34 16.42 5.75 -2.64
C ARG A 34 16.89 7.20 -2.94
N GLY A 35 16.17 8.19 -2.44
CA GLY A 35 16.57 9.59 -2.55
C GLY A 35 16.11 10.30 -3.82
N LYS A 36 15.47 9.62 -4.76
CA LYS A 36 14.90 10.22 -5.95
C LYS A 36 13.41 10.36 -5.82
N LYS A 37 12.86 11.43 -6.35
CA LYS A 37 11.40 11.63 -6.35
C LYS A 37 10.77 10.64 -7.31
N CYS A 38 9.74 9.95 -6.83
CA CYS A 38 8.99 8.98 -7.63
C CYS A 38 7.52 9.34 -7.61
N VAL A 39 6.86 9.11 -8.74
CA VAL A 39 5.42 9.36 -8.90
C VAL A 39 4.78 8.07 -9.39
N SER A 40 3.72 7.64 -8.74
CA SER A 40 3.00 6.45 -9.18
C SER A 40 2.29 6.72 -10.51
N ILE A 41 2.43 5.79 -11.44
CA ILE A 41 1.82 5.90 -12.76
C ILE A 41 0.83 4.79 -13.06
N ASP A 42 0.91 3.70 -12.33
CA ASP A 42 -0.02 2.59 -12.47
C ASP A 42 -0.09 1.83 -11.16
N THR A 43 -1.30 1.66 -10.64
CA THR A 43 -1.51 0.93 -9.40
C THR A 43 -2.71 0.00 -9.54
N SER A 44 -2.64 -1.14 -8.88
CA SER A 44 -3.76 -2.06 -8.79
C SER A 44 -3.78 -2.68 -7.40
N ILE A 45 -4.98 -3.02 -6.94
CA ILE A 45 -5.17 -3.65 -5.64
C ILE A 45 -6.16 -4.79 -5.78
N THR A 46 -5.85 -5.91 -5.12
CA THR A 46 -6.75 -7.04 -4.98
C THR A 46 -7.11 -7.19 -3.51
N HIS A 47 -8.38 -7.11 -3.20
CA HIS A 47 -8.88 -7.29 -1.84
C HIS A 47 -9.15 -8.78 -1.61
N LEU A 48 -8.51 -9.35 -0.58
CA LEU A 48 -8.56 -10.78 -0.32
C LEU A 48 -9.43 -11.12 0.90
N ALA A 49 -9.59 -10.17 1.82
CA ALA A 49 -10.37 -10.36 3.04
C ALA A 49 -10.89 -9.03 3.56
N SER A 50 -11.92 -9.09 4.39
CA SER A 50 -12.50 -7.91 5.00
C SER A 50 -11.63 -7.37 6.13
N VAL A 51 -11.64 -6.05 6.30
CA VAL A 51 -11.00 -5.37 7.42
C VAL A 51 -12.08 -4.83 8.34
N GLN A 52 -11.98 -5.09 9.61
CA GLN A 52 -12.98 -4.72 10.60
C GLN A 52 -12.44 -3.70 11.60
N SER A 53 -13.36 -3.02 12.26
CA SER A 53 -13.04 -2.13 13.37
C SER A 53 -12.26 -2.90 14.44
N GLY A 54 -11.19 -2.30 14.95
CA GLY A 54 -10.30 -2.93 15.92
C GLY A 54 -9.11 -3.65 15.30
N ASP A 55 -9.13 -3.90 13.98
CA ASP A 55 -7.99 -4.51 13.32
C ASP A 55 -6.78 -3.55 13.30
N THR A 56 -5.60 -4.12 13.35
CA THR A 56 -4.35 -3.40 13.14
C THR A 56 -3.73 -3.90 11.85
N LEU A 57 -3.49 -2.98 10.92
CA LEU A 57 -2.96 -3.30 9.60
C LEU A 57 -1.47 -3.03 9.54
N LEU A 58 -0.75 -3.99 8.97
CA LEU A 58 0.68 -3.90 8.72
C LEU A 58 0.92 -4.10 7.22
N THR A 59 1.90 -3.40 6.70
CA THR A 59 2.28 -3.55 5.29
C THR A 59 3.69 -4.10 5.17
N LYS A 60 3.91 -4.84 4.08
CA LYS A 60 5.23 -5.30 3.68
C LYS A 60 5.41 -4.97 2.22
N SER A 61 6.46 -4.22 1.91
CA SER A 61 6.79 -3.86 0.53
C SER A 61 7.92 -4.74 0.02
N THR A 62 7.85 -5.07 -1.27
CA THR A 62 8.89 -5.83 -1.96
C THR A 62 9.18 -5.13 -3.28
N GLU A 63 10.44 -4.73 -3.46
CA GLU A 63 10.88 -4.14 -4.73
C GLU A 63 11.13 -5.27 -5.72
N ILE A 64 10.39 -5.28 -6.83
CA ILE A 64 10.56 -6.33 -7.85
C ILE A 64 11.33 -5.83 -9.07
N HIS A 65 11.44 -4.53 -9.25
CA HIS A 65 12.22 -3.96 -10.34
C HIS A 65 12.58 -2.52 -9.98
N TYR A 66 13.82 -2.13 -10.25
CA TYR A 66 14.26 -0.74 -10.13
C TYR A 66 15.15 -0.42 -11.31
N GLY A 67 14.57 0.24 -12.32
CA GLY A 67 15.28 0.63 -13.54
C GLY A 67 15.71 2.09 -13.50
N LYS A 68 16.07 2.62 -14.66
CA LYS A 68 16.47 4.03 -14.79
C LYS A 68 15.28 4.98 -14.73
N GLN A 69 14.12 4.56 -15.25
CA GLN A 69 12.94 5.42 -15.36
C GLN A 69 11.74 4.89 -14.62
N VAL A 70 11.69 3.59 -14.34
CA VAL A 70 10.51 2.92 -13.77
C VAL A 70 10.94 1.96 -12.69
N ALA A 71 10.20 1.93 -11.60
CA ALA A 71 10.34 0.92 -10.55
C ALA A 71 8.99 0.29 -10.26
N ILE A 72 9.00 -0.97 -9.85
CA ILE A 72 7.80 -1.73 -9.56
C ILE A 72 7.93 -2.34 -8.17
N TYR A 73 6.88 -2.18 -7.37
CA TYR A 73 6.80 -2.66 -6.01
C TYR A 73 5.53 -3.46 -5.78
N LEU A 74 5.63 -4.49 -4.97
CA LEU A 74 4.48 -5.17 -4.40
C LEU A 74 4.33 -4.72 -2.95
N VAL A 75 3.10 -4.48 -2.53
CA VAL A 75 2.79 -4.17 -1.13
C VAL A 75 1.69 -5.10 -0.67
N ASP A 76 1.99 -5.90 0.34
CA ASP A 76 1.01 -6.77 0.97
C ASP A 76 0.52 -6.13 2.26
N VAL A 77 -0.77 -6.19 2.50
CA VAL A 77 -1.41 -5.67 3.71
C VAL A 77 -1.89 -6.85 4.53
N PHE A 78 -1.49 -6.90 5.80
CA PHE A 78 -1.82 -7.97 6.73
C PHE A 78 -2.55 -7.41 7.94
N ASN A 79 -3.40 -8.24 8.55
CA ASN A 79 -3.97 -7.89 9.85
C ASN A 79 -3.06 -8.39 10.98
N GLN A 80 -3.48 -8.20 12.24
CA GLN A 80 -2.71 -8.59 13.42
C GLN A 80 -2.49 -10.10 13.55
N ASN A 81 -3.25 -10.90 12.82
CA ASN A 81 -3.14 -12.37 12.81
C ASN A 81 -2.33 -12.89 11.62
N ASP A 82 -1.56 -12.02 10.97
CA ASP A 82 -0.79 -12.34 9.77
C ASP A 82 -1.64 -12.81 8.59
N LYS A 83 -2.94 -12.51 8.59
CA LYS A 83 -3.79 -12.81 7.46
C LYS A 83 -3.60 -11.73 6.40
N ARG A 84 -3.28 -12.13 5.17
CA ARG A 84 -3.19 -11.19 4.05
C ARG A 84 -4.59 -10.73 3.67
N ILE A 85 -4.83 -9.43 3.77
CA ILE A 85 -6.13 -8.85 3.47
C ILE A 85 -6.16 -8.13 2.13
N ALA A 86 -5.01 -7.71 1.61
CA ALA A 86 -4.93 -7.08 0.30
C ALA A 86 -3.54 -7.28 -0.30
N HIS A 87 -3.50 -7.30 -1.62
CA HIS A 87 -2.28 -7.34 -2.41
C HIS A 87 -2.31 -6.16 -3.38
N PHE A 88 -1.26 -5.36 -3.36
CA PHE A 88 -1.16 -4.13 -4.13
C PHE A 88 0.09 -4.19 -5.00
N LYS A 89 -0.05 -3.75 -6.24
CA LYS A 89 1.09 -3.58 -7.15
C LYS A 89 1.13 -2.14 -7.61
N GLY A 90 2.29 -1.51 -7.48
CA GLY A 90 2.49 -0.15 -7.92
C GLY A 90 3.69 -0.01 -8.84
N THR A 91 3.50 0.71 -9.92
CA THR A 91 4.56 1.11 -10.83
C THR A 91 4.76 2.61 -10.67
N VAL A 92 6.00 3.02 -10.46
CA VAL A 92 6.34 4.42 -10.26
C VAL A 92 7.31 4.88 -11.34
N LYS A 93 7.20 6.14 -11.73
CA LYS A 93 8.17 6.79 -12.58
C LYS A 93 9.21 7.48 -11.70
N ILE A 94 10.48 7.21 -11.98
CA ILE A 94 11.60 7.77 -11.23
C ILE A 94 11.99 9.09 -11.87
N SER A 95 11.98 10.15 -11.08
CA SER A 95 12.44 11.46 -11.52
C SER A 95 13.95 11.52 -11.52
N GLU A 96 14.53 12.30 -12.42
CA GLU A 96 15.96 12.60 -12.40
C GLU A 96 16.35 13.47 -11.21
N ASN A 97 15.37 14.17 -10.64
CA ASN A 97 15.61 15.05 -9.50
C ASN A 97 15.62 14.25 -8.20
N SER A 98 16.56 14.56 -7.32
CA SER A 98 16.56 14.03 -5.96
C SER A 98 15.79 14.95 -5.02
N TRP A 99 15.52 14.43 -3.85
CA TRP A 99 14.90 15.22 -2.78
C TRP A 99 15.82 16.34 -2.33
#